data_5bb9dd434588fc841b66bf1924afddf9
#
_entry.id   5bb9dd434588fc841b66bf1924afddf9
#
_cell.length_a   1.000
_cell.length_b   1.000
_cell.length_c   1.000
_cell.angle_alpha   90.00
_cell.angle_beta   90.00
_cell.angle_gamma   90.00
#
_symmetry.space_group_name_H-M   'P 1'
#
loop_
_entity.id
_entity.type
_entity.pdbx_description
1 polymer ?
#
loop_
_entity_poly.entity_id
_entity_poly.type
_entity_poly.pdbx_seq_one_letter_code
_entity_poly.pdbx_strand_id
1 'polypeptide(L)'
;MFLSPLRSLLAAAFLITCAPAIAQSQLPRAEIEGIVKDYLIKNPEVLRDALIELERRGKAEEDAARVRAVAELAPKIYNSTRQVVVGNPAGKIALVEFYDYNCGYCKRAFDDLGALIKKNPDLRVILKEFPVLGPNSIEAAQVAHALRMQVDADKFWAFHQKLLTSRGQIGKAQALAAAKESGADMARLNKDLDSQEVKASLQEVMQMADALGLTGTPSYVVGGDVVVGAVGAAELQGKIDNLRKCGKTACG
;
A
#
# COMPACT_ATOMS: atom_id res chain seq x y z
N MET A 1 -20.21 103.55 -6.98
CA MET A 1 -21.39 103.55 -6.09
C MET A 1 -21.48 102.23 -5.44
N PHE A 2 -21.36 102.21 -4.18
CA PHE A 2 -21.04 101.12 -3.25
C PHE A 2 -22.20 100.16 -3.01
N LEU A 3 -21.91 98.91 -2.69
CA LEU A 3 -22.60 98.13 -1.64
C LEU A 3 -21.95 96.77 -1.47
N SER A 4 -21.38 96.57 -0.30
CA SER A 4 -20.92 95.25 0.21
C SER A 4 -22.08 94.41 0.68
N PRO A 5 -22.00 93.10 0.60
CA PRO A 5 -22.75 92.24 1.49
C PRO A 5 -21.92 91.41 2.47
N LEU A 6 -22.41 91.44 3.62
CA LEU A 6 -22.23 90.72 4.86
C LEU A 6 -21.91 89.23 4.73
N ARG A 7 -20.79 88.79 5.30
CA ARG A 7 -20.46 87.38 5.42
C ARG A 7 -21.06 86.77 6.69
N SER A 8 -21.99 85.86 6.54
CA SER A 8 -22.54 85.08 7.62
C SER A 8 -21.64 83.83 7.86
N LEU A 9 -20.99 83.75 9.00
CA LEU A 9 -20.31 82.55 9.49
C LEU A 9 -21.31 81.54 10.07
N LEU A 10 -21.51 80.45 9.41
CA LEU A 10 -22.18 79.26 9.98
C LEU A 10 -21.16 78.41 10.70
N ALA A 11 -21.20 78.39 12.01
CA ALA A 11 -20.39 77.43 12.85
C ALA A 11 -21.13 76.09 12.85
N ALA A 12 -20.54 75.10 12.18
CA ALA A 12 -20.99 73.71 12.25
C ALA A 12 -20.43 73.08 13.52
N ALA A 13 -21.26 72.79 14.50
CA ALA A 13 -20.93 71.98 15.68
C ALA A 13 -20.83 70.54 15.32
N PHE A 14 -19.59 69.96 15.33
CA PHE A 14 -19.32 68.52 15.14
C PHE A 14 -19.55 67.82 16.48
N LEU A 15 -20.69 67.15 16.63
CA LEU A 15 -20.99 66.24 17.74
C LEU A 15 -20.16 64.95 17.55
N ILE A 16 -19.04 64.83 18.22
CA ILE A 16 -18.26 63.58 18.33
C ILE A 16 -19.03 62.63 19.25
N THR A 17 -19.78 61.70 18.69
CA THR A 17 -20.35 60.58 19.43
C THR A 17 -19.22 59.60 19.77
N CYS A 18 -18.76 59.60 21.00
CA CYS A 18 -17.82 58.63 21.54
C CYS A 18 -18.62 57.32 21.75
N ALA A 19 -18.52 56.37 20.78
CA ALA A 19 -19.03 55.02 20.98
C ALA A 19 -18.14 54.31 22.03
N PRO A 20 -18.73 53.65 23.04
CA PRO A 20 -17.93 52.91 24.00
C PRO A 20 -17.25 51.77 23.25
N ALA A 21 -15.92 51.76 23.19
CA ALA A 21 -15.14 50.65 22.78
C ALA A 21 -15.40 49.53 23.78
N ILE A 22 -16.13 48.49 23.38
CA ILE A 22 -16.26 47.23 24.16
C ILE A 22 -14.87 46.64 24.17
N ALA A 23 -14.11 46.86 25.21
CA ALA A 23 -12.86 46.16 25.46
C ALA A 23 -13.19 44.67 25.62
N GLN A 24 -12.93 43.90 24.60
CA GLN A 24 -12.93 42.42 24.71
C GLN A 24 -11.90 42.07 25.76
N SER A 25 -12.35 41.73 26.98
CA SER A 25 -11.47 41.21 28.01
C SER A 25 -10.90 39.87 27.51
N GLN A 26 -9.66 39.89 27.04
CA GLN A 26 -8.96 38.65 26.73
C GLN A 26 -8.68 37.93 28.05
N LEU A 27 -9.26 36.73 28.19
CA LEU A 27 -8.98 35.88 29.35
C LEU A 27 -7.47 35.62 29.44
N PRO A 28 -6.88 35.67 30.64
CA PRO A 28 -5.47 35.32 30.81
C PRO A 28 -5.20 33.88 30.30
N ARG A 29 -4.05 33.70 29.64
CA ARG A 29 -3.67 32.41 29.04
C ARG A 29 -3.79 31.23 30.02
N ALA A 30 -3.36 31.43 31.27
CA ALA A 30 -3.43 30.43 32.31
C ALA A 30 -4.88 30.00 32.66
N GLU A 31 -5.83 30.94 32.58
CA GLU A 31 -7.24 30.67 32.82
C GLU A 31 -7.83 29.83 31.65
N ILE A 32 -7.46 30.14 30.39
CA ILE A 32 -7.85 29.36 29.22
C ILE A 32 -7.29 27.93 29.31
N GLU A 33 -6.01 27.79 29.65
CA GLU A 33 -5.37 26.47 29.84
C GLU A 33 -6.06 25.64 30.96
N GLY A 34 -6.45 26.29 32.05
CA GLY A 34 -7.23 25.68 33.13
C GLY A 34 -8.59 25.17 32.65
N ILE A 35 -9.34 26.01 31.94
CA ILE A 35 -10.67 25.66 31.41
C ILE A 35 -10.54 24.47 30.44
N VAL A 36 -9.57 24.50 29.49
CA VAL A 36 -9.36 23.41 28.54
C VAL A 36 -9.02 22.11 29.26
N LYS A 37 -8.09 22.16 30.24
CA LYS A 37 -7.71 20.98 31.01
C LYS A 37 -8.90 20.37 31.76
N ASP A 38 -9.66 21.20 32.48
CA ASP A 38 -10.82 20.75 33.23
C ASP A 38 -11.90 20.18 32.32
N TYR A 39 -12.14 20.80 31.20
CA TYR A 39 -13.11 20.32 30.20
C TYR A 39 -12.71 18.94 29.66
N LEU A 40 -11.45 18.74 29.24
CA LEU A 40 -10.97 17.46 28.71
C LEU A 40 -10.97 16.35 29.77
N ILE A 41 -10.66 16.68 31.03
CA ILE A 41 -10.74 15.71 32.15
C ILE A 41 -12.17 15.30 32.43
N LYS A 42 -13.11 16.25 32.39
CA LYS A 42 -14.54 15.99 32.61
C LYS A 42 -15.24 15.30 31.44
N ASN A 43 -14.69 15.46 30.22
CA ASN A 43 -15.26 14.93 28.99
C ASN A 43 -14.18 14.15 28.18
N PRO A 44 -13.66 13.02 28.71
CA PRO A 44 -12.57 12.27 28.04
C PRO A 44 -12.97 11.68 26.69
N GLU A 45 -14.27 11.53 26.41
CA GLU A 45 -14.81 11.12 25.12
C GLU A 45 -14.42 12.06 23.99
N VAL A 46 -14.23 13.35 24.25
CA VAL A 46 -13.79 14.34 23.24
C VAL A 46 -12.40 13.98 22.70
N LEU A 47 -11.48 13.55 23.57
CA LEU A 47 -10.15 13.10 23.16
C LEU A 47 -10.23 11.80 22.36
N ARG A 48 -11.06 10.85 22.83
CA ARG A 48 -11.26 9.59 22.10
C ARG A 48 -11.82 9.85 20.71
N ASP A 49 -12.83 10.67 20.56
CA ASP A 49 -13.48 10.98 19.31
C ASP A 49 -12.53 11.73 18.36
N ALA A 50 -11.71 12.63 18.90
CA ALA A 50 -10.64 13.31 18.13
C ALA A 50 -9.57 12.33 17.62
N LEU A 51 -9.16 11.33 18.43
CA LEU A 51 -8.21 10.29 18.04
C LEU A 51 -8.78 9.40 16.93
N ILE A 52 -10.05 8.97 17.08
CA ILE A 52 -10.74 8.17 16.04
C ILE A 52 -10.81 8.93 14.72
N GLU A 53 -11.13 10.23 14.76
CA GLU A 53 -11.18 11.05 13.54
C GLU A 53 -9.80 11.26 12.93
N LEU A 54 -8.75 11.41 13.75
CA LEU A 54 -7.37 11.51 13.29
C LEU A 54 -6.92 10.21 12.59
N GLU A 55 -7.20 9.06 13.18
CA GLU A 55 -6.93 7.75 12.57
C GLU A 55 -7.69 7.55 11.26
N ARG A 56 -8.97 7.95 11.21
CA ARG A 56 -9.78 7.87 10.00
C ARG A 56 -9.21 8.72 8.87
N ARG A 57 -8.76 9.96 9.18
CA ARG A 57 -8.11 10.84 8.19
C ARG A 57 -6.79 10.28 7.72
N GLY A 58 -5.93 9.84 8.63
CA GLY A 58 -4.64 9.24 8.31
C GLY A 58 -4.80 8.04 7.40
N LYS A 59 -5.74 7.14 7.71
CA LYS A 59 -6.04 5.99 6.85
C LYS A 59 -6.56 6.40 5.46
N ALA A 60 -7.43 7.39 5.38
CA ALA A 60 -7.93 7.85 4.09
C ALA A 60 -6.83 8.48 3.22
N GLU A 61 -5.89 9.21 3.83
CA GLU A 61 -4.72 9.77 3.14
C GLU A 61 -3.77 8.66 2.65
N GLU A 62 -3.52 7.65 3.49
CA GLU A 62 -2.70 6.49 3.14
C GLU A 62 -3.32 5.70 1.98
N ASP A 63 -4.61 5.39 2.05
CA ASP A 63 -5.33 4.68 0.99
C ASP A 63 -5.31 5.48 -0.33
N ALA A 64 -5.51 6.80 -0.26
CA ALA A 64 -5.40 7.66 -1.43
C ALA A 64 -3.97 7.70 -2.02
N ALA A 65 -2.95 7.68 -1.17
CA ALA A 65 -1.56 7.62 -1.59
C ALA A 65 -1.25 6.28 -2.29
N ARG A 66 -1.73 5.17 -1.74
CA ARG A 66 -1.60 3.83 -2.34
C ARG A 66 -2.25 3.74 -3.70
N VAL A 67 -3.48 4.26 -3.86
CA VAL A 67 -4.16 4.29 -5.16
C VAL A 67 -3.35 5.07 -6.21
N ARG A 68 -2.79 6.22 -5.84
CA ARG A 68 -1.91 6.99 -6.73
C ARG A 68 -0.65 6.20 -7.10
N ALA A 69 0.01 5.60 -6.11
CA ALA A 69 1.21 4.79 -6.34
C ALA A 69 0.94 3.58 -7.24
N VAL A 70 -0.20 2.89 -7.07
CA VAL A 70 -0.61 1.80 -7.97
C VAL A 70 -0.77 2.31 -9.40
N ALA A 71 -1.40 3.47 -9.61
CA ALA A 71 -1.59 4.04 -10.94
C ALA A 71 -0.25 4.43 -11.61
N GLU A 72 0.65 5.07 -10.86
CA GLU A 72 1.97 5.48 -11.35
C GLU A 72 2.87 4.29 -11.66
N LEU A 73 2.81 3.25 -10.85
CA LEU A 73 3.63 2.05 -10.99
C LEU A 73 2.97 0.93 -11.82
N ALA A 74 1.78 1.15 -12.35
CA ALA A 74 1.00 0.13 -13.07
C ALA A 74 1.82 -0.65 -14.13
N PRO A 75 2.67 -0.03 -14.96
CA PRO A 75 3.51 -0.76 -15.91
C PRO A 75 4.46 -1.77 -15.23
N LYS A 76 5.05 -1.41 -14.09
CA LYS A 76 5.96 -2.28 -13.33
C LYS A 76 5.20 -3.32 -12.50
N ILE A 77 4.04 -2.94 -11.95
CA ILE A 77 3.20 -3.84 -11.16
C ILE A 77 2.67 -4.97 -12.05
N TYR A 78 2.12 -4.63 -13.21
CA TYR A 78 1.36 -5.58 -14.03
C TYR A 78 2.12 -6.16 -15.22
N ASN A 79 3.13 -5.48 -15.75
CA ASN A 79 3.76 -5.81 -17.03
C ASN A 79 5.30 -5.82 -16.99
N SER A 80 5.92 -5.90 -15.81
CA SER A 80 7.37 -6.07 -15.71
C SER A 80 7.81 -7.36 -16.39
N THR A 81 8.94 -7.32 -17.08
CA THR A 81 9.62 -8.52 -17.59
C THR A 81 10.30 -9.34 -16.49
N ARG A 82 10.35 -8.80 -15.25
CA ARG A 82 11.00 -9.37 -14.07
C ARG A 82 10.02 -10.02 -13.12
N GLN A 83 8.95 -10.61 -13.63
CA GLN A 83 7.91 -11.25 -12.82
C GLN A 83 7.55 -12.62 -13.37
N VAL A 84 6.88 -13.41 -12.55
CA VAL A 84 6.23 -14.65 -12.99
C VAL A 84 4.74 -14.44 -12.99
N VAL A 85 4.10 -14.92 -14.04
CA VAL A 85 2.64 -14.89 -14.18
C VAL A 85 2.12 -16.32 -14.17
N VAL A 86 1.26 -16.64 -13.24
CA VAL A 86 0.58 -17.94 -13.12
C VAL A 86 -0.93 -17.78 -13.29
N GLY A 87 -1.63 -18.89 -13.49
CA GLY A 87 -3.03 -18.87 -13.88
C GLY A 87 -3.19 -18.59 -15.37
N ASN A 88 -4.02 -17.63 -15.75
CA ASN A 88 -4.23 -17.28 -17.16
C ASN A 88 -3.42 -16.03 -17.54
N PRO A 89 -2.30 -16.14 -18.30
CA PRO A 89 -1.49 -14.97 -18.69
C PRO A 89 -2.29 -13.94 -19.51
N ALA A 90 -3.32 -14.36 -20.24
CA ALA A 90 -4.22 -13.50 -21.00
C ALA A 90 -5.45 -13.05 -20.18
N GLY A 91 -5.49 -13.40 -18.89
CA GLY A 91 -6.61 -13.06 -18.01
C GLY A 91 -6.80 -11.57 -17.86
N LYS A 92 -8.04 -11.14 -17.86
CA LYS A 92 -8.42 -9.72 -17.76
C LYS A 92 -8.33 -9.16 -16.35
N ILE A 93 -8.38 -10.03 -15.33
CA ILE A 93 -8.25 -9.64 -13.92
C ILE A 93 -6.87 -10.00 -13.45
N ALA A 94 -6.16 -9.03 -12.91
CA ALA A 94 -4.83 -9.23 -12.33
C ALA A 94 -4.91 -9.17 -10.80
N LEU A 95 -4.30 -10.17 -10.16
CA LEU A 95 -3.98 -10.20 -8.74
C LEU A 95 -2.46 -10.26 -8.61
N VAL A 96 -1.86 -9.29 -7.96
CA VAL A 96 -0.42 -9.27 -7.69
C VAL A 96 -0.21 -9.68 -6.25
N GLU A 97 0.67 -10.63 -5.98
CA GLU A 97 1.03 -11.03 -4.62
C GLU A 97 2.50 -10.67 -4.35
N PHE A 98 2.73 -9.93 -3.27
CA PHE A 98 4.04 -9.70 -2.68
C PHE A 98 4.23 -10.69 -1.52
N TYR A 99 5.22 -11.55 -1.61
CA TYR A 99 5.39 -12.68 -0.69
C TYR A 99 6.85 -12.93 -0.28
N ASP A 100 7.00 -13.68 0.80
CA ASP A 100 8.29 -14.13 1.32
C ASP A 100 8.20 -15.63 1.64
N TYR A 101 9.15 -16.42 1.19
CA TYR A 101 9.15 -17.87 1.39
C TYR A 101 9.28 -18.31 2.86
N ASN A 102 9.73 -17.43 3.75
CA ASN A 102 9.79 -17.66 5.18
C ASN A 102 8.58 -17.11 5.96
N CYS A 103 7.66 -16.43 5.28
CA CYS A 103 6.48 -15.90 5.90
C CYS A 103 5.44 -16.98 6.18
N GLY A 104 5.16 -17.24 7.46
CA GLY A 104 4.13 -18.22 7.85
C GLY A 104 2.73 -17.88 7.36
N TYR A 105 2.42 -16.61 7.17
CA TYR A 105 1.15 -16.16 6.59
C TYR A 105 1.09 -16.42 5.08
N CYS A 106 2.19 -16.25 4.34
CA CYS A 106 2.27 -16.60 2.93
C CYS A 106 2.11 -18.12 2.72
N LYS A 107 2.74 -18.93 3.58
CA LYS A 107 2.57 -20.39 3.56
C LYS A 107 1.11 -20.81 3.73
N ARG A 108 0.37 -20.14 4.63
CA ARG A 108 -1.08 -20.41 4.82
C ARG A 108 -1.94 -19.88 3.67
N ALA A 109 -1.58 -18.73 3.11
CA ALA A 109 -2.32 -18.10 2.01
C ALA A 109 -2.10 -18.80 0.65
N PHE A 110 -1.11 -19.68 0.53
CA PHE A 110 -0.79 -20.38 -0.72
C PHE A 110 -1.97 -21.23 -1.23
N ASP A 111 -2.66 -21.95 -0.34
CA ASP A 111 -3.82 -22.76 -0.72
C ASP A 111 -4.98 -21.89 -1.20
N ASP A 112 -5.18 -20.72 -0.58
CA ASP A 112 -6.15 -19.72 -1.01
C ASP A 112 -5.86 -19.21 -2.43
N LEU A 113 -4.58 -18.93 -2.72
CA LEU A 113 -4.16 -18.48 -4.05
C LEU A 113 -4.40 -19.56 -5.12
N GLY A 114 -4.05 -20.80 -4.83
CA GLY A 114 -4.32 -21.95 -5.70
C GLY A 114 -5.82 -22.16 -5.97
N ALA A 115 -6.64 -22.00 -4.93
CA ALA A 115 -8.10 -22.07 -5.06
C ALA A 115 -8.67 -20.93 -5.93
N LEU A 116 -8.15 -19.71 -5.78
CA LEU A 116 -8.54 -18.56 -6.59
C LEU A 116 -8.20 -18.76 -8.07
N ILE A 117 -6.99 -19.23 -8.38
CA ILE A 117 -6.57 -19.54 -9.76
C ILE A 117 -7.51 -20.57 -10.37
N LYS A 118 -7.78 -21.65 -9.66
CA LYS A 118 -8.64 -22.73 -10.14
C LYS A 118 -10.10 -22.29 -10.38
N LYS A 119 -10.62 -21.41 -9.52
CA LYS A 119 -11.99 -20.91 -9.58
C LYS A 119 -12.20 -19.85 -10.67
N ASN A 120 -11.16 -19.11 -11.03
CA ASN A 120 -11.25 -17.94 -11.88
C ASN A 120 -10.42 -18.09 -13.17
N PRO A 121 -11.00 -18.64 -14.26
CA PRO A 121 -10.25 -18.87 -15.52
C PRO A 121 -9.73 -17.61 -16.20
N ASP A 122 -10.24 -16.45 -15.83
CA ASP A 122 -9.83 -15.13 -16.31
C ASP A 122 -8.86 -14.41 -15.37
N LEU A 123 -8.36 -15.09 -14.32
CA LEU A 123 -7.44 -14.54 -13.35
C LEU A 123 -5.98 -14.74 -13.79
N ARG A 124 -5.24 -13.66 -13.81
CA ARG A 124 -3.79 -13.58 -13.97
C ARG A 124 -3.18 -13.26 -12.62
N VAL A 125 -2.42 -14.18 -12.05
CA VAL A 125 -1.69 -13.95 -10.80
C VAL A 125 -0.25 -13.61 -11.09
N ILE A 126 0.23 -12.50 -10.54
CA ILE A 126 1.59 -11.98 -10.71
C ILE A 126 2.31 -12.13 -9.39
N LEU A 127 3.40 -12.89 -9.41
CA LEU A 127 4.21 -13.19 -8.23
C LEU A 127 5.37 -12.21 -8.11
N LYS A 128 5.56 -11.61 -6.93
CA LYS A 128 6.61 -10.64 -6.58
C LYS A 128 7.30 -11.08 -5.29
N GLU A 129 8.54 -11.52 -5.39
CA GLU A 129 9.34 -11.89 -4.22
C GLU A 129 9.71 -10.64 -3.42
N PHE A 130 9.14 -10.51 -2.23
CA PHE A 130 9.38 -9.41 -1.29
C PHE A 130 10.05 -9.95 -0.02
N PRO A 131 11.38 -10.20 -0.05
CA PRO A 131 12.12 -10.89 1.01
C PRO A 131 12.44 -9.95 2.17
N VAL A 132 11.53 -9.83 3.14
CA VAL A 132 11.63 -8.92 4.29
C VAL A 132 11.99 -9.62 5.60
N LEU A 133 12.07 -10.95 5.62
CA LEU A 133 12.28 -11.74 6.84
C LEU A 133 13.74 -12.17 7.04
N GLY A 134 14.68 -11.42 6.49
CA GLY A 134 16.09 -11.57 6.75
C GLY A 134 16.90 -12.27 5.65
N PRO A 135 18.18 -12.58 5.92
CA PRO A 135 19.13 -13.05 4.90
C PRO A 135 18.68 -14.30 4.14
N ASN A 136 18.11 -15.29 4.82
CA ASN A 136 17.63 -16.50 4.18
C ASN A 136 16.50 -16.24 3.17
N SER A 137 15.61 -15.28 3.46
CA SER A 137 14.56 -14.85 2.52
C SER A 137 15.16 -14.23 1.27
N ILE A 138 16.20 -13.40 1.43
CA ILE A 138 16.91 -12.77 0.32
C ILE A 138 17.58 -13.83 -0.54
N GLU A 139 18.27 -14.79 0.05
CA GLU A 139 18.91 -15.90 -0.67
C GLU A 139 17.90 -16.75 -1.44
N ALA A 140 16.76 -17.09 -0.82
CA ALA A 140 15.70 -17.84 -1.48
C ALA A 140 15.10 -17.05 -2.68
N ALA A 141 14.88 -15.75 -2.51
CA ALA A 141 14.40 -14.87 -3.58
C ALA A 141 15.43 -14.72 -4.72
N GLN A 142 16.73 -14.67 -4.42
CA GLN A 142 17.79 -14.69 -5.46
C GLN A 142 17.71 -15.94 -6.31
N VAL A 143 17.53 -17.11 -5.70
CA VAL A 143 17.36 -18.38 -6.44
C VAL A 143 16.09 -18.35 -7.27
N ALA A 144 14.97 -17.85 -6.74
CA ALA A 144 13.70 -17.72 -7.48
C ALA A 144 13.86 -16.81 -8.70
N HIS A 145 14.49 -15.64 -8.55
CA HIS A 145 14.73 -14.73 -9.67
C HIS A 145 15.69 -15.30 -10.72
N ALA A 146 16.71 -16.06 -10.33
CA ALA A 146 17.58 -16.76 -11.26
C ALA A 146 16.85 -17.90 -11.99
N LEU A 147 16.01 -18.66 -11.28
CA LEU A 147 15.20 -19.73 -11.86
C LEU A 147 14.20 -19.22 -12.89
N ARG A 148 13.51 -18.09 -12.59
CA ARG A 148 12.55 -17.45 -13.50
C ARG A 148 13.11 -17.23 -14.92
N MET A 149 14.42 -16.98 -15.04
CA MET A 149 15.07 -16.75 -16.35
C MET A 149 15.29 -18.03 -17.15
N GLN A 150 14.94 -19.19 -16.62
CA GLN A 150 15.26 -20.48 -17.22
C GLN A 150 14.05 -21.37 -17.47
N VAL A 151 12.98 -21.20 -16.69
CA VAL A 151 11.82 -22.10 -16.69
C VAL A 151 10.54 -21.37 -17.06
N ASP A 152 9.57 -22.12 -17.54
CA ASP A 152 8.21 -21.64 -17.75
C ASP A 152 7.44 -21.44 -16.43
N ALA A 153 6.24 -20.88 -16.53
CA ALA A 153 5.40 -20.58 -15.39
C ALA A 153 4.97 -21.82 -14.59
N ASP A 154 4.74 -22.95 -15.25
CA ASP A 154 4.29 -24.18 -14.59
C ASP A 154 5.41 -24.78 -13.73
N LYS A 155 6.64 -24.81 -14.26
CA LYS A 155 7.81 -25.25 -13.50
C LYS A 155 8.13 -24.29 -12.36
N PHE A 156 7.99 -22.97 -12.59
CA PHE A 156 8.16 -22.01 -11.52
C PHE A 156 7.08 -22.16 -10.44
N TRP A 157 5.83 -22.44 -10.82
CA TRP A 157 4.76 -22.71 -9.86
C TRP A 157 5.05 -23.95 -9.00
N ALA A 158 5.56 -25.02 -9.60
CA ALA A 158 5.98 -26.21 -8.86
C ALA A 158 7.11 -25.91 -7.84
N PHE A 159 8.09 -25.11 -8.24
CA PHE A 159 9.13 -24.60 -7.34
C PHE A 159 8.54 -23.75 -6.21
N HIS A 160 7.68 -22.80 -6.55
CA HIS A 160 7.01 -21.92 -5.59
C HIS A 160 6.19 -22.71 -4.57
N GLN A 161 5.38 -23.65 -5.04
CA GLN A 161 4.64 -24.60 -4.20
C GLN A 161 5.56 -25.36 -3.26
N LYS A 162 6.64 -25.93 -3.77
CA LYS A 162 7.62 -26.71 -2.98
C LYS A 162 8.15 -25.91 -1.82
N LEU A 163 8.50 -24.62 -2.03
CA LEU A 163 9.04 -23.77 -0.99
C LEU A 163 7.99 -23.35 0.03
N LEU A 164 6.80 -22.93 -0.42
CA LEU A 164 5.74 -22.47 0.48
C LEU A 164 5.11 -23.59 1.30
N THR A 165 5.10 -24.83 0.79
CA THR A 165 4.62 -26.00 1.57
C THR A 165 5.69 -26.66 2.43
N SER A 166 6.95 -26.24 2.29
CA SER A 166 8.05 -26.78 3.09
C SER A 166 8.00 -26.28 4.53
N ARG A 167 8.39 -27.16 5.46
CA ARG A 167 8.56 -26.82 6.88
C ARG A 167 9.94 -26.22 7.14
N GLY A 168 10.02 -25.41 8.18
CA GLY A 168 11.28 -24.78 8.60
C GLY A 168 11.67 -23.59 7.77
N GLN A 169 12.92 -23.16 7.94
CA GLN A 169 13.47 -21.98 7.30
C GLN A 169 13.94 -22.32 5.88
N ILE A 170 13.63 -21.44 4.95
CA ILE A 170 13.98 -21.53 3.54
C ILE A 170 15.14 -20.55 3.27
N GLY A 171 16.30 -21.10 2.97
CA GLY A 171 17.48 -20.34 2.53
C GLY A 171 17.96 -20.85 1.17
N LYS A 172 19.19 -20.50 0.83
CA LYS A 172 19.81 -20.82 -0.47
C LYS A 172 19.80 -22.33 -0.77
N ALA A 173 20.15 -23.15 0.21
CA ALA A 173 20.25 -24.60 0.01
C ALA A 173 18.90 -25.25 -0.35
N GLN A 174 17.84 -24.91 0.38
CA GLN A 174 16.49 -25.40 0.12
C GLN A 174 15.96 -24.93 -1.23
N ALA A 175 16.18 -23.64 -1.54
CA ALA A 175 15.77 -23.06 -2.82
C ALA A 175 16.52 -23.70 -4.01
N LEU A 176 17.83 -23.93 -3.91
CA LEU A 176 18.60 -24.63 -4.95
C LEU A 176 18.13 -26.07 -5.16
N ALA A 177 17.81 -26.78 -4.08
CA ALA A 177 17.26 -28.14 -4.18
C ALA A 177 15.92 -28.15 -4.92
N ALA A 178 15.01 -27.25 -4.57
CA ALA A 178 13.72 -27.10 -5.25
C ALA A 178 13.88 -26.68 -6.71
N ALA A 179 14.81 -25.77 -7.02
CA ALA A 179 15.10 -25.35 -8.39
C ALA A 179 15.61 -26.51 -9.26
N LYS A 180 16.47 -27.37 -8.70
CA LYS A 180 16.94 -28.59 -9.39
C LYS A 180 15.78 -29.53 -9.71
N GLU A 181 14.88 -29.75 -8.75
CA GLU A 181 13.68 -30.59 -8.94
C GLU A 181 12.74 -30.00 -10.02
N SER A 182 12.71 -28.68 -10.17
CA SER A 182 11.92 -27.99 -11.20
C SER A 182 12.62 -27.94 -12.57
N GLY A 183 13.77 -28.61 -12.72
CA GLY A 183 14.46 -28.76 -14.00
C GLY A 183 15.38 -27.60 -14.36
N ALA A 184 15.90 -26.87 -13.39
CA ALA A 184 16.89 -25.82 -13.64
C ALA A 184 18.23 -26.40 -14.16
N ASP A 185 18.84 -25.70 -15.10
CA ASP A 185 20.28 -25.83 -15.36
C ASP A 185 21.05 -25.23 -14.18
N MET A 186 21.59 -26.09 -13.33
CA MET A 186 22.25 -25.67 -12.09
C MET A 186 23.56 -24.92 -12.33
N ALA A 187 24.27 -25.18 -13.44
CA ALA A 187 25.48 -24.43 -13.78
C ALA A 187 25.13 -22.98 -14.14
N ARG A 188 24.12 -22.80 -14.99
CA ARG A 188 23.58 -21.50 -15.34
C ARG A 188 22.97 -20.80 -14.12
N LEU A 189 22.16 -21.51 -13.32
CA LEU A 189 21.51 -20.95 -12.13
C LEU A 189 22.55 -20.35 -11.17
N ASN A 190 23.61 -21.12 -10.85
CA ASN A 190 24.66 -20.63 -9.96
C ASN A 190 25.40 -19.41 -10.50
N LYS A 191 25.59 -19.31 -11.82
CA LYS A 191 26.17 -18.12 -12.45
C LYS A 191 25.25 -16.91 -12.37
N ASP A 192 23.93 -17.13 -12.49
CA ASP A 192 22.94 -16.08 -12.55
C ASP A 192 22.59 -15.50 -11.18
N LEU A 193 22.86 -16.21 -10.05
CA LEU A 193 22.52 -15.77 -8.69
C LEU A 193 23.01 -14.35 -8.37
N ASP A 194 24.24 -14.02 -8.78
CA ASP A 194 24.87 -12.73 -8.51
C ASP A 194 24.78 -11.76 -9.70
N SER A 195 23.99 -12.11 -10.72
CA SER A 195 23.84 -11.30 -11.93
C SER A 195 23.18 -9.95 -11.64
N GLN A 196 23.45 -8.98 -12.53
CA GLN A 196 22.81 -7.68 -12.46
C GLN A 196 21.30 -7.78 -12.65
N GLU A 197 20.82 -8.77 -13.41
CA GLU A 197 19.38 -8.98 -13.62
C GLU A 197 18.68 -9.44 -12.33
N VAL A 198 19.26 -10.36 -11.57
CA VAL A 198 18.71 -10.80 -10.27
C VAL A 198 18.70 -9.64 -9.28
N LYS A 199 19.79 -8.88 -9.20
CA LYS A 199 19.88 -7.68 -8.34
C LYS A 199 18.83 -6.63 -8.72
N ALA A 200 18.69 -6.35 -10.01
CA ALA A 200 17.70 -5.39 -10.51
C ALA A 200 16.26 -5.87 -10.28
N SER A 201 15.99 -7.17 -10.37
CA SER A 201 14.67 -7.74 -10.07
C SER A 201 14.28 -7.54 -8.62
N LEU A 202 15.18 -7.88 -7.68
CA LEU A 202 14.96 -7.67 -6.24
C LEU A 202 14.78 -6.19 -5.92
N GLN A 203 15.63 -5.33 -6.48
CA GLN A 203 15.54 -3.89 -6.28
C GLN A 203 14.22 -3.31 -6.79
N GLU A 204 13.75 -3.78 -7.95
CA GLU A 204 12.47 -3.35 -8.52
C GLU A 204 11.31 -3.67 -7.58
N VAL A 205 11.26 -4.87 -7.01
CA VAL A 205 10.21 -5.27 -6.08
C VAL A 205 10.29 -4.49 -4.78
N MET A 206 11.49 -4.30 -4.22
CA MET A 206 11.69 -3.53 -2.98
C MET A 206 11.24 -2.08 -3.14
N GLN A 207 11.64 -1.41 -4.24
CA GLN A 207 11.21 -0.03 -4.54
C GLN A 207 9.70 0.07 -4.75
N MET A 208 9.11 -0.92 -5.40
CA MET A 208 7.67 -0.99 -5.62
C MET A 208 6.92 -1.16 -4.29
N ALA A 209 7.38 -2.07 -3.44
CA ALA A 209 6.79 -2.32 -2.13
C ALA A 209 6.86 -1.08 -1.22
N ASP A 210 7.99 -0.38 -1.21
CA ASP A 210 8.18 0.88 -0.49
C ASP A 210 7.20 1.96 -0.97
N ALA A 211 7.12 2.18 -2.28
CA ALA A 211 6.21 3.18 -2.87
C ALA A 211 4.72 2.86 -2.63
N LEU A 212 4.36 1.56 -2.51
CA LEU A 212 3.02 1.10 -2.17
C LEU A 212 2.74 1.10 -0.65
N GLY A 213 3.72 1.46 0.18
CA GLY A 213 3.61 1.44 1.64
C GLY A 213 3.36 0.03 2.19
N LEU A 214 3.98 -1.01 1.59
CA LEU A 214 3.84 -2.38 2.08
C LEU A 214 4.74 -2.60 3.29
N THR A 215 4.16 -3.04 4.39
CA THR A 215 4.85 -3.26 5.68
C THR A 215 5.07 -4.73 6.01
N GLY A 216 4.62 -5.65 5.14
CA GLY A 216 4.74 -7.09 5.37
C GLY A 216 4.17 -7.94 4.25
N THR A 217 4.22 -9.25 4.46
CA THR A 217 3.77 -10.27 3.52
C THR A 217 2.76 -11.24 4.17
N PRO A 218 1.82 -11.81 3.41
CA PRO A 218 1.54 -11.46 2.03
C PRO A 218 0.90 -10.07 1.94
N SER A 219 1.12 -9.38 0.82
CA SER A 219 0.37 -8.19 0.45
C SER A 219 -0.07 -8.33 -1.00
N TYR A 220 -1.20 -7.73 -1.35
CA TYR A 220 -1.78 -7.90 -2.68
C TYR A 220 -2.08 -6.56 -3.33
N VAL A 221 -2.01 -6.52 -4.67
CA VAL A 221 -2.60 -5.46 -5.47
C VAL A 221 -3.66 -6.08 -6.37
N VAL A 222 -4.88 -5.58 -6.27
CA VAL A 222 -6.02 -6.03 -7.07
C VAL A 222 -6.85 -4.83 -7.51
N GLY A 223 -7.09 -4.68 -8.80
CA GLY A 223 -7.70 -3.47 -9.35
C GLY A 223 -6.83 -2.23 -9.09
N GLY A 224 -7.26 -1.32 -8.25
CA GLY A 224 -6.46 -0.17 -7.77
C GLY A 224 -6.11 -0.25 -6.30
N ASP A 225 -6.54 -1.31 -5.62
CA ASP A 225 -6.41 -1.45 -4.16
C ASP A 225 -5.13 -2.19 -3.78
N VAL A 226 -4.52 -1.73 -2.70
CA VAL A 226 -3.51 -2.46 -1.94
C VAL A 226 -4.19 -3.14 -0.75
N VAL A 227 -4.01 -4.45 -0.63
CA VAL A 227 -4.56 -5.27 0.46
C VAL A 227 -3.39 -5.87 1.25
N VAL A 228 -3.27 -5.52 2.52
CA VAL A 228 -2.16 -5.97 3.37
C VAL A 228 -2.60 -7.15 4.24
N GLY A 229 -1.79 -8.19 4.26
CA GLY A 229 -2.00 -9.37 5.10
C GLY A 229 -2.75 -10.51 4.43
N ALA A 230 -2.80 -11.66 5.11
CA ALA A 230 -3.50 -12.86 4.67
C ALA A 230 -5.01 -12.74 4.96
N VAL A 231 -5.72 -12.01 4.10
CA VAL A 231 -7.16 -11.70 4.26
C VAL A 231 -8.07 -12.87 3.89
N GLY A 232 -7.52 -13.93 3.31
CA GLY A 232 -8.26 -15.12 2.91
C GLY A 232 -8.87 -15.06 1.51
N ALA A 233 -9.15 -16.25 0.95
CA ALA A 233 -9.70 -16.39 -0.40
C ALA A 233 -11.04 -15.66 -0.59
N ALA A 234 -11.88 -15.61 0.42
CA ALA A 234 -13.23 -15.03 0.31
C ALA A 234 -13.18 -13.51 0.04
N GLU A 235 -12.31 -12.78 0.73
CA GLU A 235 -12.16 -11.33 0.53
C GLU A 235 -11.58 -11.02 -0.86
N LEU A 236 -10.51 -11.71 -1.24
CA LEU A 236 -9.90 -11.55 -2.56
C LEU A 236 -10.91 -11.91 -3.68
N GLN A 237 -11.69 -12.99 -3.49
CA GLN A 237 -12.74 -13.36 -4.43
C GLN A 237 -13.81 -12.27 -4.58
N GLY A 238 -14.24 -11.67 -3.47
CA GLY A 238 -15.20 -10.57 -3.50
C GLY A 238 -14.69 -9.38 -4.33
N LYS A 239 -13.43 -9.02 -4.19
CA LYS A 239 -12.79 -7.97 -5.00
C LYS A 239 -12.71 -8.35 -6.49
N ILE A 240 -12.34 -9.60 -6.79
CA ILE A 240 -12.32 -10.15 -8.16
C ILE A 240 -13.72 -10.10 -8.78
N ASP A 241 -14.74 -10.51 -8.06
CA ASP A 241 -16.13 -10.51 -8.54
C ASP A 241 -16.65 -9.08 -8.79
N ASN A 242 -16.30 -8.15 -7.92
CA ASN A 242 -16.62 -6.73 -8.10
C ASN A 242 -15.92 -6.14 -9.33
N LEU A 243 -14.65 -6.47 -9.57
CA LEU A 243 -13.95 -6.05 -10.79
C LEU A 243 -14.68 -6.53 -12.07
N ARG A 244 -15.21 -7.74 -12.07
CA ARG A 244 -16.04 -8.25 -13.19
C ARG A 244 -17.34 -7.48 -13.34
N LYS A 245 -17.99 -7.17 -12.22
CA LYS A 245 -19.31 -6.55 -12.17
C LYS A 245 -19.29 -5.08 -12.55
N CYS A 246 -18.34 -4.30 -12.00
CA CYS A 246 -18.36 -2.83 -12.09
C CYS A 246 -16.99 -2.20 -12.42
N GLY A 247 -15.94 -2.99 -12.62
CA GLY A 247 -14.59 -2.51 -12.89
C GLY A 247 -13.87 -1.89 -11.68
N LYS A 248 -14.44 -2.02 -10.47
CA LYS A 248 -13.89 -1.53 -9.20
C LYS A 248 -13.87 -2.68 -8.18
N THR A 249 -13.02 -2.57 -7.18
CA THR A 249 -12.91 -3.57 -6.09
C THR A 249 -14.06 -3.52 -5.08
N ALA A 250 -14.78 -2.40 -5.03
CA ALA A 250 -16.03 -2.21 -4.31
C ALA A 250 -17.06 -1.56 -5.23
N CYS A 251 -18.21 -2.22 -5.42
CA CYS A 251 -19.34 -1.68 -6.15
C CYS A 251 -20.24 -0.94 -5.16
N GLY A 252 -20.61 0.32 -5.46
CA GLY A 252 -21.58 1.09 -4.70
C GLY A 252 -22.99 0.55 -4.87
#